data_61c1832da5051c80fbfa4724d9edbb0e
#
_entry.id   61c1832da5051c80fbfa4724d9edbb0e
#
_cell.length_a   1.000
_cell.length_b   1.000
_cell.length_c   1.000
_cell.angle_alpha   90.00
_cell.angle_beta   90.00
_cell.angle_gamma   90.00
#
_symmetry.space_group_name_H-M   'P 1'
#
loop_
_entity.id
_entity.type
_entity.pdbx_description
1 polymer ?
#
loop_
_entity_poly.entity_id
_entity_poly.type
_entity_poly.pdbx_seq_one_letter_code
_entity_poly.pdbx_strand_id
1 'polypeptide(L)'
;DPEMSRGLGDVYKRQVIGYILFPKMIFTAYQIMYQMPDIELHAYTDISLFSVLAAVACTTVATLWACLATLRETPASLMRPRTPKAGKRVFLEYIKPLWRRMSFIHKVTARNLFRYQKRFWMTVIGIGGCTALIIAGFGMRSSLLFTMSRQYDELFHYSAQVTLADNALPEERAAVEDFLAGDSRVVNYIPCAASSATVVTPSYSTTAYVEVMASDEIGKVVDLFDYKSGDPITMGDEGVYIDQKLSELLKVSVGDTFFLDGDVRGDVTVAGIYEHYTGHFIYMTPGYYENALHAGSEPNAYLLNFTSDDTDTCNAIFEKLLDMSGVATTSRMRDTQDTYMHSMERVDFVVVIIILAAAALAMVVLFNLSNINITERQRELATIKLLGFYDGEVSAYVYRENIVLTLFGILLGCFMGHWLHIYLVRSTEIDLMMFGRQTAPSAYVLSLIHISEPT
;
A
#
# COMPACT_ATOMS: atom_id res chain seq x y z
N ASP A 1 30.11 20.49 31.12
CA ASP A 1 29.23 19.34 31.45
C ASP A 1 29.31 18.32 30.33
N PRO A 2 29.90 17.15 30.55
CA PRO A 2 30.11 16.18 29.46
C PRO A 2 28.80 15.55 28.95
N GLU A 3 27.69 15.62 29.68
CA GLU A 3 26.39 15.12 29.22
C GLU A 3 25.72 16.04 28.21
N MET A 4 25.87 17.35 28.33
CA MET A 4 25.31 18.33 27.40
C MET A 4 26.04 18.31 26.06
N SER A 5 27.37 18.06 26.05
CA SER A 5 28.18 17.88 24.83
C SER A 5 27.83 16.61 24.05
N ARG A 6 27.50 15.52 24.74
CA ARG A 6 27.04 14.27 24.08
C ARG A 6 25.65 14.44 23.44
N GLY A 7 24.74 15.15 24.10
CA GLY A 7 23.40 15.41 23.56
C GLY A 7 23.40 16.25 22.27
N LEU A 8 24.23 17.27 22.19
CA LEU A 8 24.35 18.12 20.98
C LEU A 8 24.96 17.34 19.79
N GLY A 9 26.03 16.55 20.02
CA GLY A 9 26.64 15.73 18.98
C GLY A 9 25.68 14.70 18.36
N ASP A 10 24.79 14.12 19.17
CA ASP A 10 23.79 13.17 18.70
C ASP A 10 22.66 13.83 17.90
N VAL A 11 22.26 15.06 18.23
CA VAL A 11 21.27 15.82 17.46
C VAL A 11 21.79 16.15 16.06
N TYR A 12 23.04 16.61 15.95
CA TYR A 12 23.65 16.92 14.65
C TYR A 12 23.79 15.65 13.76
N LYS A 13 24.20 14.54 14.32
CA LYS A 13 24.30 13.26 13.57
C LYS A 13 22.94 12.83 13.02
N ARG A 14 21.88 12.93 13.81
CA ARG A 14 20.51 12.58 13.39
C ARG A 14 19.99 13.50 12.29
N GLN A 15 20.28 14.79 12.37
CA GLN A 15 19.91 15.77 11.34
C GLN A 15 20.62 15.51 10.02
N VAL A 16 21.94 15.20 10.04
CA VAL A 16 22.72 14.90 8.83
C VAL A 16 22.21 13.61 8.17
N ILE A 17 21.92 12.56 8.95
CA ILE A 17 21.35 11.32 8.42
C ILE A 17 19.99 11.59 7.78
N GLY A 18 19.11 12.31 8.46
CA GLY A 18 17.78 12.66 7.93
C GLY A 18 17.86 13.50 6.64
N TYR A 19 18.79 14.44 6.59
CA TYR A 19 18.98 15.35 5.44
C TYR A 19 19.53 14.65 4.20
N ILE A 20 20.37 13.64 4.35
CA ILE A 20 20.99 12.93 3.22
C ILE A 20 20.17 11.70 2.82
N LEU A 21 19.73 10.92 3.81
CA LEU A 21 19.10 9.63 3.57
C LEU A 21 17.69 9.77 2.96
N PHE A 22 16.84 10.58 3.59
CA PHE A 22 15.43 10.68 3.14
C PHE A 22 15.25 11.30 1.76
N PRO A 23 15.92 12.44 1.40
CA PRO A 23 15.80 12.98 0.04
C PRO A 23 16.30 12.00 -1.02
N LYS A 24 17.42 11.30 -0.75
CA LYS A 24 17.97 10.31 -1.69
C LYS A 24 17.00 9.13 -1.86
N MET A 25 16.35 8.67 -0.80
CA MET A 25 15.34 7.61 -0.86
C MET A 25 14.13 8.03 -1.69
N ILE A 26 13.56 9.21 -1.39
CA ILE A 26 12.42 9.75 -2.12
C ILE A 26 12.77 9.92 -3.59
N PHE A 27 13.93 10.47 -3.89
CA PHE A 27 14.38 10.63 -5.26
C PHE A 27 14.54 9.30 -6.00
N THR A 28 15.13 8.28 -5.35
CA THR A 28 15.23 6.93 -5.94
C THR A 28 13.84 6.35 -6.25
N ALA A 29 12.84 6.60 -5.40
CA ALA A 29 11.46 6.21 -5.67
C ALA A 29 10.88 6.94 -6.89
N TYR A 30 11.13 8.24 -7.04
CA TYR A 30 10.67 9.00 -8.22
C TYR A 30 11.41 8.61 -9.51
N GLN A 31 12.69 8.23 -9.46
CA GLN A 31 13.42 7.73 -10.62
C GLN A 31 12.85 6.44 -11.23
N ILE A 32 11.99 5.73 -10.50
CA ILE A 32 11.28 4.56 -11.00
C ILE A 32 10.24 4.97 -12.06
N MET A 33 9.58 6.11 -11.80
CA MET A 33 8.45 6.58 -12.59
C MET A 33 8.86 7.58 -13.68
N TYR A 34 9.97 8.28 -13.47
CA TYR A 34 10.42 9.34 -14.35
C TYR A 34 11.92 9.19 -14.64
N GLN A 35 12.30 9.37 -15.89
CA GLN A 35 13.72 9.51 -16.24
C GLN A 35 14.20 10.89 -15.77
N MET A 36 14.77 10.93 -14.57
CA MET A 36 15.32 12.17 -14.00
C MET A 36 16.85 12.15 -14.05
N PRO A 37 17.48 13.30 -14.30
CA PRO A 37 18.93 13.44 -14.15
C PRO A 37 19.35 13.22 -12.69
N ASP A 38 20.63 13.03 -12.46
CA ASP A 38 21.17 12.83 -11.11
C ASP A 38 20.79 13.96 -10.16
N ILE A 39 20.49 13.59 -8.90
CA ILE A 39 20.07 14.54 -7.88
C ILE A 39 21.25 15.41 -7.41
N GLU A 40 21.13 16.70 -7.52
CA GLU A 40 21.94 17.65 -6.78
C GLU A 40 21.22 18.00 -5.47
N LEU A 41 21.82 17.62 -4.34
CA LEU A 41 21.29 17.93 -3.02
C LEU A 41 21.47 19.42 -2.72
N HIS A 42 20.45 20.23 -2.99
CA HIS A 42 20.42 21.64 -2.62
C HIS A 42 19.81 21.83 -1.22
N ALA A 43 20.53 22.52 -0.34
CA ALA A 43 20.02 22.92 0.96
C ALA A 43 19.08 24.13 0.80
N TYR A 44 17.79 23.87 0.87
CA TYR A 44 16.78 24.94 0.96
C TYR A 44 16.77 25.52 2.38
N THR A 45 17.49 26.62 2.57
CA THR A 45 17.69 27.25 3.88
C THR A 45 16.38 27.75 4.51
N ASP A 46 15.45 28.25 3.71
CA ASP A 46 14.12 28.71 4.10
C ASP A 46 13.25 27.58 4.64
N ILE A 47 13.19 26.43 3.95
CA ILE A 47 12.44 25.23 4.42
C ILE A 47 13.09 24.67 5.68
N SER A 48 14.43 24.61 5.72
CA SER A 48 15.18 24.12 6.87
C SER A 48 14.96 25.03 8.09
N LEU A 49 15.01 26.35 7.89
CA LEU A 49 14.76 27.33 8.95
C LEU A 49 13.31 27.24 9.47
N PHE A 50 12.32 27.12 8.56
CA PHE A 50 10.92 26.93 8.95
C PHE A 50 10.72 25.65 9.78
N SER A 51 11.33 24.54 9.36
CA SER A 51 11.25 23.27 10.07
C SER A 51 11.85 23.32 11.47
N VAL A 52 13.01 23.99 11.61
CA VAL A 52 13.66 24.19 12.90
C VAL A 52 12.80 25.10 13.79
N LEU A 53 12.30 26.21 13.28
CA LEU A 53 11.43 27.12 14.02
C LEU A 53 10.13 26.42 14.46
N ALA A 54 9.52 25.63 13.59
CA ALA A 54 8.34 24.85 13.93
C ALA A 54 8.62 23.84 15.06
N ALA A 55 9.74 23.11 14.98
CA ALA A 55 10.15 22.15 16.02
C ALA A 55 10.43 22.86 17.36
N VAL A 56 11.14 23.98 17.34
CA VAL A 56 11.41 24.79 18.53
C VAL A 56 10.10 25.37 19.11
N ALA A 57 9.20 25.86 18.27
CA ALA A 57 7.91 26.37 18.70
C ALA A 57 7.06 25.27 19.37
N CYS A 58 6.96 24.09 18.75
CA CYS A 58 6.22 22.96 19.32
C CYS A 58 6.77 22.53 20.68
N THR A 59 8.10 22.37 20.81
CA THR A 59 8.73 21.99 22.07
C THR A 59 8.59 23.06 23.12
N THR A 60 8.77 24.34 22.77
CA THR A 60 8.62 25.45 23.67
C THR A 60 7.18 25.61 24.17
N VAL A 61 6.19 25.51 23.26
CA VAL A 61 4.77 25.57 23.63
C VAL A 61 4.39 24.44 24.57
N ALA A 62 4.83 23.18 24.24
CA ALA A 62 4.56 22.05 25.11
C ALA A 62 5.18 22.20 26.50
N THR A 63 6.45 22.68 26.57
CA THR A 63 7.16 22.90 27.82
C THR A 63 6.52 24.02 28.63
N LEU A 64 6.21 25.16 28.00
CA LEU A 64 5.52 26.27 28.65
C LEU A 64 4.16 25.84 29.20
N TRP A 65 3.37 25.09 28.43
CA TRP A 65 2.10 24.56 28.90
C TRP A 65 2.26 23.70 30.16
N ALA A 66 3.22 22.76 30.13
CA ALA A 66 3.50 21.89 31.27
C ALA A 66 3.98 22.71 32.51
N CYS A 67 4.90 23.68 32.31
CA CYS A 67 5.40 24.56 33.37
C CYS A 67 4.30 25.43 33.95
N LEU A 68 3.50 26.11 33.11
CA LEU A 68 2.41 26.93 33.54
C LEU A 68 1.33 26.16 34.31
N ALA A 69 1.04 24.91 33.89
CA ALA A 69 0.13 24.04 34.61
C ALA A 69 0.63 23.70 36.02
N THR A 70 1.94 23.55 36.20
CA THR A 70 2.57 23.28 37.50
C THR A 70 2.71 24.56 38.34
N LEU A 71 3.09 25.70 37.74
CA LEU A 71 3.25 26.96 38.42
C LEU A 71 1.92 27.58 38.91
N ARG A 72 0.80 27.19 38.34
CA ARG A 72 -0.54 27.60 38.80
C ARG A 72 -0.96 26.89 40.10
N GLU A 73 -0.27 25.81 40.50
CA GLU A 73 -0.49 25.18 41.80
C GLU A 73 0.14 26.04 42.91
N THR A 74 -0.51 26.14 44.06
CA THR A 74 0.04 26.91 45.21
C THR A 74 1.28 26.20 45.77
N PRO A 75 2.32 26.94 46.24
CA PRO A 75 3.53 26.34 46.80
C PRO A 75 3.25 25.32 47.91
N ALA A 76 2.25 25.56 48.74
CA ALA A 76 1.82 24.66 49.78
C ALA A 76 1.24 23.33 49.27
N SER A 77 0.61 23.31 48.07
CA SER A 77 0.10 22.09 47.44
C SER A 77 1.21 21.29 46.78
N LEU A 78 2.26 21.96 46.29
CA LEU A 78 3.43 21.34 45.68
C LEU A 78 4.33 20.62 46.73
N MET A 79 4.39 21.15 47.92
CA MET A 79 5.17 20.57 49.04
C MET A 79 4.46 19.43 49.77
N ARG A 80 3.14 19.30 49.60
CA ARG A 80 2.40 18.19 50.20
C ARG A 80 2.46 16.94 49.29
N PRO A 81 2.64 15.72 49.84
CA PRO A 81 2.49 14.49 49.08
C PRO A 81 1.09 14.47 48.45
N ARG A 82 1.03 14.31 47.15
CA ARG A 82 -0.26 14.21 46.43
C ARG A 82 -1.07 13.05 47.01
N THR A 83 -2.26 13.36 47.52
CA THR A 83 -3.21 12.34 47.97
C THR A 83 -3.60 11.42 46.83
N PRO A 84 -3.63 10.11 47.03
CA PRO A 84 -4.03 9.18 46.01
C PRO A 84 -5.44 9.52 45.50
N LYS A 85 -5.61 9.67 44.18
CA LYS A 85 -6.93 9.92 43.58
C LYS A 85 -7.90 8.81 43.98
N ALA A 86 -9.09 9.19 44.50
CA ALA A 86 -10.14 8.25 44.77
C ALA A 86 -10.52 7.48 43.51
N GLY A 87 -10.56 6.14 43.56
CA GLY A 87 -10.87 5.29 42.44
C GLY A 87 -12.31 5.50 41.98
N LYS A 88 -12.50 5.90 40.70
CA LYS A 88 -13.83 5.88 40.06
C LYS A 88 -14.15 4.45 39.64
N ARG A 89 -15.45 4.12 39.57
CA ARG A 89 -15.91 2.83 39.03
C ARG A 89 -15.42 2.68 37.58
N VAL A 90 -14.90 1.49 37.25
CA VAL A 90 -14.37 1.17 35.92
C VAL A 90 -15.50 0.60 35.08
N PHE A 91 -15.47 0.87 33.77
CA PHE A 91 -16.45 0.34 32.82
C PHE A 91 -16.65 -1.18 32.92
N LEU A 92 -15.56 -1.94 33.16
CA LEU A 92 -15.64 -3.37 33.37
C LEU A 92 -16.49 -3.80 34.56
N GLU A 93 -16.68 -2.94 35.57
CA GLU A 93 -17.53 -3.21 36.72
C GLU A 93 -19.03 -3.26 36.37
N TYR A 94 -19.44 -2.61 35.27
CA TYR A 94 -20.80 -2.68 34.76
C TYR A 94 -21.11 -4.02 34.10
N ILE A 95 -20.08 -4.73 33.60
CA ILE A 95 -20.23 -6.08 33.01
C ILE A 95 -20.15 -7.13 34.15
N LYS A 96 -21.20 -7.25 34.92
CA LYS A 96 -21.25 -8.11 36.12
C LYS A 96 -20.75 -9.56 35.93
N PRO A 97 -21.09 -10.29 34.83
CA PRO A 97 -20.65 -11.69 34.69
C PRO A 97 -19.11 -11.78 34.46
N LEU A 98 -18.52 -10.85 33.71
CA LEU A 98 -17.08 -10.81 33.47
C LEU A 98 -16.34 -10.41 34.75
N TRP A 99 -16.82 -9.38 35.44
CA TRP A 99 -16.21 -8.89 36.68
C TRP A 99 -16.22 -9.96 37.79
N ARG A 100 -17.27 -10.77 37.91
CA ARG A 100 -17.32 -11.86 38.90
C ARG A 100 -16.28 -12.95 38.65
N ARG A 101 -15.99 -13.28 37.39
CA ARG A 101 -15.04 -14.34 37.00
C ARG A 101 -13.56 -13.89 37.11
N MET A 102 -13.31 -12.59 37.14
CA MET A 102 -11.93 -12.07 37.26
C MET A 102 -11.35 -12.31 38.64
N SER A 103 -10.07 -12.73 38.70
CA SER A 103 -9.31 -12.84 39.95
C SER A 103 -9.11 -11.45 40.57
N PHE A 104 -8.81 -11.42 41.88
CA PHE A 104 -8.55 -10.17 42.62
C PHE A 104 -7.46 -9.33 41.95
N ILE A 105 -6.39 -9.95 41.51
CA ILE A 105 -5.24 -9.29 40.87
C ILE A 105 -5.67 -8.59 39.57
N HIS A 106 -6.45 -9.25 38.71
CA HIS A 106 -6.95 -8.65 37.47
C HIS A 106 -7.92 -7.48 37.73
N LYS A 107 -8.73 -7.56 38.80
CA LYS A 107 -9.60 -6.47 39.21
C LYS A 107 -8.79 -5.24 39.66
N VAL A 108 -7.70 -5.46 40.42
CA VAL A 108 -6.80 -4.37 40.85
C VAL A 108 -6.09 -3.76 39.65
N THR A 109 -5.55 -4.58 38.74
CA THR A 109 -4.91 -4.09 37.50
C THR A 109 -5.87 -3.24 36.67
N ALA A 110 -7.09 -3.70 36.44
CA ALA A 110 -8.10 -2.95 35.70
C ALA A 110 -8.44 -1.59 36.36
N ARG A 111 -8.63 -1.58 37.69
CA ARG A 111 -8.87 -0.32 38.43
C ARG A 111 -7.69 0.65 38.33
N ASN A 112 -6.45 0.16 38.44
CA ASN A 112 -5.28 1.00 38.33
C ASN A 112 -5.10 1.56 36.91
N LEU A 113 -5.33 0.76 35.88
CA LEU A 113 -5.23 1.13 34.49
C LEU A 113 -6.10 2.37 34.17
N PHE A 114 -7.37 2.32 34.59
CA PHE A 114 -8.32 3.39 34.34
C PHE A 114 -8.26 4.55 35.35
N ARG A 115 -7.51 4.37 36.46
CA ARG A 115 -7.25 5.43 37.43
C ARG A 115 -6.33 6.51 36.87
N TYR A 116 -5.37 6.13 36.05
CA TYR A 116 -4.38 7.01 35.42
C TYR A 116 -4.65 7.18 33.92
N GLN A 117 -5.82 7.70 33.56
CA GLN A 117 -6.30 7.81 32.19
C GLN A 117 -5.32 8.51 31.24
N LYS A 118 -4.63 9.57 31.67
CA LYS A 118 -3.65 10.28 30.82
C LYS A 118 -2.53 9.35 30.39
N ARG A 119 -2.00 8.56 31.30
CA ARG A 119 -0.94 7.58 31.03
C ARG A 119 -1.45 6.45 30.14
N PHE A 120 -2.65 5.95 30.44
CA PHE A 120 -3.29 4.91 29.63
C PHE A 120 -3.36 5.33 28.16
N TRP A 121 -3.95 6.49 27.88
CA TRP A 121 -4.09 6.96 26.50
C TRP A 121 -2.74 7.29 25.84
N MET A 122 -1.79 7.88 26.56
CA MET A 122 -0.44 8.16 26.05
C MET A 122 0.25 6.86 25.61
N THR A 123 0.17 5.81 26.42
CA THR A 123 0.79 4.50 26.11
C THR A 123 0.06 3.81 24.97
N VAL A 124 -1.26 3.75 25.00
CA VAL A 124 -2.08 3.09 23.97
C VAL A 124 -1.92 3.77 22.60
N ILE A 125 -1.94 5.12 22.56
CA ILE A 125 -1.74 5.88 21.31
C ILE A 125 -0.30 5.73 20.82
N GLY A 126 0.70 5.74 21.71
CA GLY A 126 2.11 5.55 21.34
C GLY A 126 2.36 4.19 20.72
N ILE A 127 1.94 3.13 21.39
CA ILE A 127 2.06 1.75 20.87
C ILE A 127 1.21 1.59 19.61
N GLY A 128 -0.02 2.08 19.63
CA GLY A 128 -0.93 2.00 18.48
C GLY A 128 -0.38 2.72 17.24
N GLY A 129 0.24 3.89 17.41
CA GLY A 129 0.87 4.62 16.32
C GLY A 129 2.05 3.84 15.70
N CYS A 130 2.90 3.24 16.54
CA CYS A 130 4.01 2.40 16.07
C CYS A 130 3.50 1.16 15.34
N THR A 131 2.50 0.47 15.90
CA THR A 131 1.84 -0.67 15.26
C THR A 131 1.25 -0.29 13.91
N ALA A 132 0.57 0.85 13.85
CA ALA A 132 -0.04 1.35 12.62
C ALA A 132 0.99 1.59 11.51
N LEU A 133 2.14 2.18 11.84
CA LEU A 133 3.22 2.41 10.88
C LEU A 133 3.82 1.11 10.35
N ILE A 134 4.01 0.11 11.21
CA ILE A 134 4.54 -1.20 10.82
C ILE A 134 3.54 -1.91 9.91
N ILE A 135 2.23 -1.91 10.26
CA ILE A 135 1.18 -2.50 9.43
C ILE A 135 1.09 -1.79 8.07
N ALA A 136 1.19 -0.47 8.04
CA ALA A 136 1.16 0.29 6.81
C ALA A 136 2.36 -0.03 5.90
N GLY A 137 3.56 -0.18 6.47
CA GLY A 137 4.76 -0.57 5.72
C GLY A 137 4.66 -1.98 5.12
N PHE A 138 4.36 -3.00 5.93
CA PHE A 138 4.17 -4.36 5.44
C PHE A 138 2.95 -4.48 4.50
N GLY A 139 1.89 -3.72 4.78
CA GLY A 139 0.71 -3.64 3.93
C GLY A 139 1.05 -3.09 2.54
N MET A 140 1.84 -2.02 2.45
CA MET A 140 2.29 -1.45 1.17
C MET A 140 3.08 -2.48 0.37
N ARG A 141 4.06 -3.14 0.98
CA ARG A 141 4.82 -4.21 0.32
C ARG A 141 3.92 -5.33 -0.20
N SER A 142 3.00 -5.77 0.65
CA SER A 142 2.03 -6.81 0.27
C SER A 142 1.13 -6.39 -0.88
N SER A 143 0.70 -5.12 -0.92
CA SER A 143 -0.11 -4.57 -2.01
C SER A 143 0.63 -4.56 -3.34
N LEU A 144 1.92 -4.20 -3.34
CA LEU A 144 2.75 -4.19 -4.54
C LEU A 144 2.92 -5.61 -5.11
N LEU A 145 3.27 -6.57 -4.26
CA LEU A 145 3.44 -7.97 -4.67
C LEU A 145 2.12 -8.58 -5.16
N PHE A 146 1.02 -8.31 -4.46
CA PHE A 146 -0.31 -8.75 -4.85
C PHE A 146 -0.70 -8.22 -6.24
N THR A 147 -0.43 -6.94 -6.51
CA THR A 147 -0.71 -6.33 -7.81
C THR A 147 -0.05 -7.09 -8.95
N MET A 148 1.23 -7.41 -8.80
CA MET A 148 1.98 -8.12 -9.85
C MET A 148 1.49 -9.56 -10.02
N SER A 149 1.33 -10.31 -8.93
CA SER A 149 0.85 -11.69 -9.00
C SER A 149 -0.58 -11.76 -9.56
N ARG A 150 -1.47 -10.91 -9.06
CA ARG A 150 -2.87 -10.90 -9.52
C ARG A 150 -2.98 -10.56 -11.00
N GLN A 151 -2.24 -9.54 -11.47
CA GLN A 151 -2.30 -9.09 -12.86
C GLN A 151 -1.72 -10.13 -13.83
N TYR A 152 -0.52 -10.62 -13.55
CA TYR A 152 0.26 -11.40 -14.52
C TYR A 152 0.17 -12.92 -14.34
N ASP A 153 -0.17 -13.40 -13.12
CA ASP A 153 -0.27 -14.83 -12.87
C ASP A 153 -1.73 -15.32 -12.87
N GLU A 154 -2.71 -14.42 -12.65
CA GLU A 154 -4.11 -14.80 -12.48
C GLU A 154 -5.08 -14.16 -13.50
N LEU A 155 -4.86 -12.89 -13.91
CA LEU A 155 -5.77 -12.21 -14.83
C LEU A 155 -5.35 -12.36 -16.30
N PHE A 156 -4.05 -12.28 -16.58
CA PHE A 156 -3.53 -12.50 -17.94
C PHE A 156 -3.09 -13.92 -18.14
N HIS A 157 -3.57 -14.55 -19.20
CA HIS A 157 -3.27 -15.93 -19.53
C HIS A 157 -2.48 -16.10 -20.83
N TYR A 158 -2.20 -15.01 -21.56
CA TYR A 158 -1.42 -15.10 -22.79
C TYR A 158 0.07 -14.90 -22.55
N SER A 159 0.87 -15.64 -23.31
CA SER A 159 2.32 -15.65 -23.19
C SER A 159 2.99 -14.55 -23.98
N ALA A 160 2.40 -14.18 -25.12
CA ALA A 160 2.99 -13.19 -26.02
C ALA A 160 1.93 -12.47 -26.87
N GLN A 161 2.33 -11.31 -27.40
CA GLN A 161 1.58 -10.55 -28.38
C GLN A 161 2.42 -10.36 -29.64
N VAL A 162 1.82 -10.58 -30.80
CA VAL A 162 2.39 -10.26 -32.12
C VAL A 162 1.55 -9.15 -32.71
N THR A 163 2.17 -8.05 -33.11
CA THR A 163 1.50 -6.93 -33.77
C THR A 163 1.91 -6.89 -35.22
N LEU A 164 0.94 -6.80 -36.10
CA LEU A 164 1.14 -6.72 -37.53
C LEU A 164 1.55 -5.30 -37.92
N ALA A 165 2.19 -5.18 -39.08
CA ALA A 165 2.46 -3.87 -39.66
C ALA A 165 1.16 -3.20 -40.15
N ASP A 166 1.02 -1.89 -39.99
CA ASP A 166 -0.18 -1.15 -40.39
C ASP A 166 -0.56 -1.33 -41.86
N ASN A 167 0.44 -1.60 -42.70
CA ASN A 167 0.30 -1.81 -44.13
C ASN A 167 0.41 -3.30 -44.53
N ALA A 168 0.25 -4.24 -43.59
CA ALA A 168 0.33 -5.66 -43.86
C ALA A 168 -0.77 -6.09 -44.85
N LEU A 169 -0.36 -6.70 -45.93
CA LEU A 169 -1.25 -7.21 -46.96
C LEU A 169 -2.07 -8.43 -46.45
N PRO A 170 -3.26 -8.68 -46.99
CA PRO A 170 -4.06 -9.84 -46.57
C PRO A 170 -3.31 -11.17 -46.73
N GLU A 171 -2.43 -11.31 -47.75
CA GLU A 171 -1.58 -12.46 -47.97
C GLU A 171 -0.52 -12.64 -46.87
N GLU A 172 0.03 -11.54 -46.37
CA GLU A 172 1.01 -11.53 -45.26
C GLU A 172 0.34 -11.91 -43.95
N ARG A 173 -0.86 -11.41 -43.69
CA ARG A 173 -1.68 -11.79 -42.52
C ARG A 173 -1.98 -13.28 -42.53
N ALA A 174 -2.45 -13.81 -43.70
CA ALA A 174 -2.71 -15.25 -43.87
C ALA A 174 -1.46 -16.10 -43.65
N ALA A 175 -0.30 -15.64 -44.11
CA ALA A 175 0.97 -16.33 -43.87
C ALA A 175 1.36 -16.38 -42.39
N VAL A 176 1.08 -15.31 -41.62
CA VAL A 176 1.28 -15.28 -40.16
C VAL A 176 0.32 -16.26 -39.47
N GLU A 177 -0.96 -16.27 -39.83
CA GLU A 177 -1.94 -17.21 -39.30
C GLU A 177 -1.59 -18.67 -39.63
N ASP A 178 -1.17 -18.96 -40.85
CA ASP A 178 -0.74 -20.30 -41.27
C ASP A 178 0.49 -20.76 -40.47
N PHE A 179 1.42 -19.83 -40.20
CA PHE A 179 2.59 -20.14 -39.37
C PHE A 179 2.17 -20.43 -37.92
N LEU A 180 1.30 -19.59 -37.32
CA LEU A 180 0.82 -19.78 -35.97
C LEU A 180 0.01 -21.07 -35.81
N ALA A 181 -0.83 -21.39 -36.77
CA ALA A 181 -1.60 -22.63 -36.78
C ALA A 181 -0.73 -23.89 -37.02
N GLY A 182 0.39 -23.74 -37.75
CA GLY A 182 1.29 -24.84 -38.08
C GLY A 182 2.38 -25.15 -37.04
N ASP A 183 2.72 -24.24 -36.15
CA ASP A 183 3.76 -24.45 -35.15
C ASP A 183 3.21 -25.14 -33.90
N SER A 184 3.64 -26.35 -33.63
CA SER A 184 3.16 -27.19 -32.51
C SER A 184 3.48 -26.59 -31.10
N ARG A 185 4.32 -25.57 -31.01
CA ARG A 185 4.65 -24.85 -29.79
C ARG A 185 3.60 -23.78 -29.44
N VAL A 186 2.79 -23.36 -30.42
CA VAL A 186 1.66 -22.43 -30.22
C VAL A 186 0.43 -23.27 -29.85
N VAL A 187 -0.09 -23.07 -28.65
CA VAL A 187 -1.29 -23.77 -28.15
C VAL A 187 -2.54 -23.19 -28.78
N ASN A 188 -2.64 -21.87 -28.73
CA ASN A 188 -3.68 -21.12 -29.41
C ASN A 188 -3.18 -19.71 -29.77
N TYR A 189 -3.89 -19.05 -30.66
CA TYR A 189 -3.72 -17.66 -31.00
C TYR A 189 -5.10 -17.02 -31.14
N ILE A 190 -5.25 -15.83 -30.57
CA ILE A 190 -6.50 -15.08 -30.54
C ILE A 190 -6.32 -13.80 -31.36
N PRO A 191 -7.08 -13.63 -32.47
CA PRO A 191 -7.02 -12.42 -33.26
C PRO A 191 -7.64 -11.25 -32.47
N CYS A 192 -6.96 -10.11 -32.47
CA CYS A 192 -7.37 -8.90 -31.78
C CYS A 192 -7.16 -7.69 -32.67
N ALA A 193 -8.13 -6.78 -32.73
CA ALA A 193 -7.88 -5.47 -33.27
C ALA A 193 -7.44 -4.55 -32.10
N ALA A 194 -6.15 -4.31 -32.03
CA ALA A 194 -5.50 -3.53 -30.97
C ALA A 194 -5.18 -2.13 -31.45
N SER A 195 -5.59 -1.12 -30.70
CA SER A 195 -5.29 0.29 -30.96
C SER A 195 -5.07 1.05 -29.67
N SER A 196 -4.66 2.31 -29.75
CA SER A 196 -4.64 3.20 -28.60
C SER A 196 -5.53 4.41 -28.87
N ALA A 197 -6.30 4.81 -27.88
CA ALA A 197 -7.16 5.98 -27.98
C ALA A 197 -7.00 6.86 -26.74
N THR A 198 -7.22 8.16 -26.93
CA THR A 198 -7.38 9.09 -25.82
C THR A 198 -8.82 9.03 -25.35
N VAL A 199 -9.02 8.69 -24.10
CA VAL A 199 -10.32 8.73 -23.46
C VAL A 199 -10.55 10.14 -22.91
N VAL A 200 -11.66 10.75 -23.29
CA VAL A 200 -11.93 12.16 -22.95
C VAL A 200 -13.25 12.29 -22.22
N THR A 201 -13.20 12.97 -21.07
CA THR A 201 -14.36 13.49 -20.36
C THR A 201 -14.18 14.99 -20.11
N PRO A 202 -15.22 15.75 -19.74
CA PRO A 202 -15.10 17.18 -19.48
C PRO A 202 -14.05 17.55 -18.40
N SER A 203 -13.71 16.59 -17.52
CA SER A 203 -12.82 16.84 -16.37
C SER A 203 -11.46 16.19 -16.47
N TYR A 204 -11.28 15.20 -17.34
CA TYR A 204 -10.06 14.40 -17.41
C TYR A 204 -9.89 13.74 -18.77
N SER A 205 -8.62 13.54 -19.17
CA SER A 205 -8.27 12.77 -20.37
C SER A 205 -7.04 11.92 -20.10
N THR A 206 -7.04 10.71 -20.63
CA THR A 206 -5.89 9.78 -20.53
C THR A 206 -5.86 8.86 -21.75
N THR A 207 -4.72 8.23 -22.01
CA THR A 207 -4.60 7.23 -23.07
C THR A 207 -4.98 5.86 -22.52
N ALA A 208 -5.74 5.10 -23.30
CA ALA A 208 -6.07 3.70 -23.01
C ALA A 208 -5.81 2.84 -24.24
N TYR A 209 -5.48 1.57 -24.01
CA TYR A 209 -5.41 0.55 -25.05
C TYR A 209 -6.80 0.03 -25.32
N VAL A 210 -7.19 -0.01 -26.58
CA VAL A 210 -8.48 -0.54 -27.04
C VAL A 210 -8.23 -1.88 -27.68
N GLU A 211 -8.84 -2.92 -27.15
CA GLU A 211 -8.73 -4.29 -27.67
C GLU A 211 -10.11 -4.82 -28.03
N VAL A 212 -10.26 -5.14 -29.31
CA VAL A 212 -11.50 -5.67 -29.89
C VAL A 212 -11.31 -7.13 -30.19
N MET A 213 -12.06 -7.99 -29.51
CA MET A 213 -12.00 -9.44 -29.68
C MET A 213 -13.34 -10.09 -29.38
N ALA A 214 -13.51 -11.33 -29.89
CA ALA A 214 -14.77 -12.07 -29.73
C ALA A 214 -15.01 -12.44 -28.23
N SER A 215 -16.28 -12.38 -27.82
CA SER A 215 -16.70 -12.62 -26.44
C SER A 215 -16.34 -14.02 -25.91
N ASP A 216 -16.33 -15.03 -26.77
CA ASP A 216 -15.99 -16.41 -26.44
C ASP A 216 -14.47 -16.69 -26.43
N GLU A 217 -13.67 -15.76 -26.90
CA GLU A 217 -12.22 -15.88 -26.98
C GLU A 217 -11.49 -15.15 -25.88
N ILE A 218 -12.04 -14.06 -25.34
CA ILE A 218 -11.37 -13.24 -24.33
C ILE A 218 -10.97 -14.06 -23.09
N GLY A 219 -11.82 -14.94 -22.61
CA GLY A 219 -11.53 -15.80 -21.44
C GLY A 219 -10.38 -16.80 -21.64
N LYS A 220 -9.83 -16.94 -22.88
CA LYS A 220 -8.64 -17.73 -23.13
C LYS A 220 -7.33 -16.95 -22.89
N VAL A 221 -7.42 -15.63 -22.82
CA VAL A 221 -6.28 -14.71 -22.74
C VAL A 221 -6.36 -13.75 -21.57
N VAL A 222 -7.58 -13.34 -21.15
CA VAL A 222 -7.80 -12.42 -20.02
C VAL A 222 -9.06 -12.84 -19.28
N ASP A 223 -8.96 -12.95 -17.97
CA ASP A 223 -10.11 -13.11 -17.09
C ASP A 223 -10.65 -11.75 -16.66
N LEU A 224 -11.91 -11.49 -16.96
CA LEU A 224 -12.61 -10.28 -16.54
C LEU A 224 -13.47 -10.58 -15.31
N PHE A 225 -13.14 -9.97 -14.16
CA PHE A 225 -13.93 -10.05 -12.94
C PHE A 225 -14.50 -8.69 -12.58
N ASP A 226 -15.77 -8.64 -12.20
CA ASP A 226 -16.39 -7.41 -11.67
C ASP A 226 -15.62 -6.96 -10.41
N TYR A 227 -15.20 -5.70 -10.40
CA TYR A 227 -14.34 -5.16 -9.34
C TYR A 227 -15.02 -5.08 -7.96
N LYS A 228 -16.36 -5.14 -7.88
CA LYS A 228 -17.11 -5.09 -6.61
C LYS A 228 -17.49 -6.46 -6.12
N SER A 229 -18.09 -7.28 -6.99
CA SER A 229 -18.61 -8.60 -6.62
C SER A 229 -17.55 -9.69 -6.73
N GLY A 230 -16.54 -9.52 -7.61
CA GLY A 230 -15.57 -10.55 -7.95
C GLY A 230 -16.14 -11.65 -8.86
N ASP A 231 -17.33 -11.46 -9.40
CA ASP A 231 -17.94 -12.43 -10.32
C ASP A 231 -17.35 -12.29 -11.71
N PRO A 232 -17.24 -13.38 -12.50
CA PRO A 232 -16.77 -13.31 -13.88
C PRO A 232 -17.74 -12.52 -14.75
N ILE A 233 -17.18 -11.65 -15.59
CA ILE A 233 -17.92 -10.85 -16.57
C ILE A 233 -17.87 -11.58 -17.93
N THR A 234 -19.02 -11.71 -18.57
CA THR A 234 -19.12 -12.10 -19.98
C THR A 234 -19.36 -10.86 -20.83
N MET A 235 -18.51 -10.63 -21.84
CA MET A 235 -18.68 -9.50 -22.75
C MET A 235 -19.90 -9.68 -23.63
N GLY A 236 -20.64 -8.57 -23.82
CA GLY A 236 -21.77 -8.47 -24.72
C GLY A 236 -21.63 -7.29 -25.70
N ASP A 237 -22.59 -7.13 -26.60
CA ASP A 237 -22.62 -6.05 -27.59
C ASP A 237 -23.29 -4.77 -27.07
N GLU A 238 -23.52 -4.65 -25.76
CA GLU A 238 -24.18 -3.50 -25.14
C GLU A 238 -23.25 -2.32 -24.83
N GLY A 239 -21.93 -2.50 -24.86
CA GLY A 239 -21.00 -1.45 -24.52
C GLY A 239 -19.55 -1.90 -24.41
N VAL A 240 -18.74 -1.04 -23.78
CA VAL A 240 -17.33 -1.27 -23.52
C VAL A 240 -17.10 -1.70 -22.07
N TYR A 241 -16.07 -2.49 -21.86
CA TYR A 241 -15.62 -2.93 -20.55
C TYR A 241 -14.33 -2.19 -20.22
N ILE A 242 -14.29 -1.47 -19.10
CA ILE A 242 -13.18 -0.62 -18.69
C ILE A 242 -12.61 -1.08 -17.35
N ASP A 243 -11.35 -0.80 -17.11
CA ASP A 243 -10.70 -1.08 -15.83
C ASP A 243 -11.22 -0.16 -14.70
N GLN A 244 -11.13 -0.65 -13.46
CA GLN A 244 -11.58 0.07 -12.27
C GLN A 244 -10.88 1.43 -12.13
N LYS A 245 -9.56 1.51 -12.39
CA LYS A 245 -8.81 2.76 -12.23
C LYS A 245 -9.24 3.81 -13.24
N LEU A 246 -9.49 3.41 -14.49
CA LEU A 246 -10.01 4.29 -15.53
C LEU A 246 -11.39 4.82 -15.14
N SER A 247 -12.28 3.96 -14.64
CA SER A 247 -13.59 4.38 -14.12
C SER A 247 -13.47 5.43 -13.00
N GLU A 248 -12.55 5.24 -12.06
CA GLU A 248 -12.30 6.18 -10.95
C GLU A 248 -11.76 7.54 -11.45
N LEU A 249 -10.85 7.54 -12.44
CA LEU A 249 -10.25 8.74 -13.02
C LEU A 249 -11.25 9.55 -13.83
N LEU A 250 -12.02 8.88 -14.69
CA LEU A 250 -13.03 9.48 -15.54
C LEU A 250 -14.31 9.85 -14.77
N LYS A 251 -14.50 9.26 -13.58
CA LYS A 251 -15.72 9.35 -12.75
C LYS A 251 -16.96 8.85 -13.47
N VAL A 252 -16.82 7.76 -14.22
CA VAL A 252 -17.90 7.09 -14.95
C VAL A 252 -18.29 5.78 -14.27
N SER A 253 -19.54 5.41 -14.40
CA SER A 253 -20.13 4.18 -13.89
C SER A 253 -20.77 3.39 -15.02
N VAL A 254 -21.17 2.15 -14.75
CA VAL A 254 -21.93 1.35 -15.74
C VAL A 254 -23.17 2.11 -16.20
N GLY A 255 -23.34 2.22 -17.51
CA GLY A 255 -24.40 2.98 -18.18
C GLY A 255 -24.03 4.41 -18.57
N ASP A 256 -22.93 4.97 -18.06
CA ASP A 256 -22.43 6.28 -18.48
C ASP A 256 -21.70 6.19 -19.84
N THR A 257 -21.55 7.34 -20.50
CA THR A 257 -20.84 7.45 -21.77
C THR A 257 -19.61 8.33 -21.65
N PHE A 258 -18.59 8.04 -22.45
CA PHE A 258 -17.42 8.87 -22.62
C PHE A 258 -16.96 8.88 -24.07
N PHE A 259 -16.12 9.84 -24.44
CA PHE A 259 -15.64 9.99 -25.81
C PHE A 259 -14.27 9.32 -26.00
N LEU A 260 -14.17 8.51 -27.06
CA LEU A 260 -12.90 7.96 -27.55
C LEU A 260 -12.37 8.85 -28.69
N ASP A 261 -11.12 9.27 -28.61
CA ASP A 261 -10.39 10.02 -29.63
C ASP A 261 -9.10 9.30 -30.01
N GLY A 262 -9.12 8.56 -31.09
CA GLY A 262 -8.02 7.77 -31.63
C GLY A 262 -8.20 7.54 -33.12
N ASP A 263 -7.75 6.38 -33.57
CA ASP A 263 -7.96 5.94 -34.97
C ASP A 263 -9.45 5.88 -35.32
N VAL A 264 -10.26 5.56 -34.31
CA VAL A 264 -11.73 5.62 -34.37
C VAL A 264 -12.23 6.57 -33.30
N ARG A 265 -13.24 7.38 -33.67
CA ARG A 265 -13.79 8.42 -32.79
C ARG A 265 -15.28 8.19 -32.57
N GLY A 266 -15.73 8.34 -31.34
CA GLY A 266 -17.12 8.23 -30.98
C GLY A 266 -17.39 8.15 -29.49
N ASP A 267 -18.66 8.30 -29.16
CA ASP A 267 -19.15 8.09 -27.81
C ASP A 267 -19.35 6.58 -27.56
N VAL A 268 -18.85 6.09 -26.48
CA VAL A 268 -18.99 4.69 -26.06
C VAL A 268 -19.67 4.60 -24.70
N THR A 269 -20.47 3.56 -24.50
CA THR A 269 -21.22 3.32 -23.27
C THR A 269 -20.50 2.26 -22.43
N VAL A 270 -20.35 2.49 -21.13
CA VAL A 270 -19.75 1.52 -20.20
C VAL A 270 -20.75 0.40 -19.90
N ALA A 271 -20.47 -0.82 -20.36
CA ALA A 271 -21.26 -2.02 -20.04
C ALA A 271 -20.79 -2.69 -18.74
N GLY A 272 -19.49 -2.65 -18.44
CA GLY A 272 -18.94 -3.25 -17.24
C GLY A 272 -17.63 -2.61 -16.78
N ILE A 273 -17.34 -2.77 -15.50
CA ILE A 273 -16.09 -2.31 -14.88
C ILE A 273 -15.42 -3.50 -14.24
N TYR A 274 -14.20 -3.81 -14.70
CA TYR A 274 -13.49 -5.01 -14.29
C TYR A 274 -12.23 -4.70 -13.46
N GLU A 275 -11.77 -5.71 -12.72
CA GLU A 275 -10.55 -5.69 -11.93
C GLU A 275 -9.33 -5.70 -12.84
N HIS A 276 -8.49 -4.66 -12.73
CA HIS A 276 -7.23 -4.53 -13.47
C HIS A 276 -6.27 -3.60 -12.76
N TYR A 277 -4.95 -3.82 -12.91
CA TYR A 277 -3.96 -3.13 -12.09
C TYR A 277 -2.93 -2.33 -12.86
N THR A 278 -2.59 -2.71 -14.11
CA THR A 278 -1.48 -2.12 -14.87
C THR A 278 -1.91 -1.70 -16.27
N GLY A 279 -1.80 -0.40 -16.56
CA GLY A 279 -2.29 0.19 -17.80
C GLY A 279 -3.80 0.43 -17.77
N HIS A 280 -4.32 1.02 -18.83
CA HIS A 280 -5.75 1.18 -19.07
C HIS A 280 -6.11 0.40 -20.30
N PHE A 281 -7.00 -0.59 -20.16
CA PHE A 281 -7.49 -1.40 -21.25
C PHE A 281 -9.01 -1.25 -21.37
N ILE A 282 -9.47 -1.12 -22.60
CA ILE A 282 -10.87 -1.07 -22.96
C ILE A 282 -11.15 -2.25 -23.87
N TYR A 283 -11.93 -3.21 -23.35
CA TYR A 283 -12.35 -4.36 -24.11
C TYR A 283 -13.73 -4.14 -24.71
N MET A 284 -13.93 -4.57 -25.95
CA MET A 284 -15.23 -4.57 -26.62
C MET A 284 -15.31 -5.67 -27.67
N THR A 285 -16.54 -6.03 -28.01
CA THR A 285 -16.79 -7.01 -29.07
C THR A 285 -16.69 -6.37 -30.46
N PRO A 286 -16.36 -7.14 -31.52
CA PRO A 286 -16.42 -6.66 -32.89
C PRO A 286 -17.80 -6.09 -33.26
N GLY A 287 -18.89 -6.74 -32.79
CA GLY A 287 -20.25 -6.30 -33.06
C GLY A 287 -20.52 -4.91 -32.47
N TYR A 288 -20.11 -4.63 -31.25
CA TYR A 288 -20.25 -3.28 -30.66
C TYR A 288 -19.35 -2.25 -31.37
N TYR A 289 -18.10 -2.62 -31.66
CA TYR A 289 -17.13 -1.75 -32.34
C TYR A 289 -17.65 -1.26 -33.71
N GLU A 290 -18.15 -2.17 -34.54
CA GLU A 290 -18.67 -1.86 -35.86
C GLU A 290 -19.97 -1.03 -35.79
N ASN A 291 -20.84 -1.37 -34.85
CA ASN A 291 -22.14 -0.67 -34.72
C ASN A 291 -22.01 0.71 -34.09
N ALA A 292 -21.21 0.88 -33.05
CA ALA A 292 -21.08 2.13 -32.29
C ALA A 292 -20.09 3.10 -32.93
N LEU A 293 -18.98 2.59 -33.48
CA LEU A 293 -17.89 3.42 -33.99
C LEU A 293 -17.81 3.43 -35.54
N HIS A 294 -18.65 2.63 -36.21
CA HIS A 294 -18.79 2.58 -37.69
C HIS A 294 -17.45 2.27 -38.40
N ALA A 295 -16.60 1.45 -37.77
CA ALA A 295 -15.28 1.07 -38.26
C ALA A 295 -15.14 -0.46 -38.35
N GLY A 296 -14.32 -0.91 -39.28
CA GLY A 296 -14.01 -2.34 -39.42
C GLY A 296 -13.11 -2.81 -38.27
N SER A 297 -13.39 -3.99 -37.74
CA SER A 297 -12.64 -4.64 -36.64
C SER A 297 -11.62 -5.66 -37.18
N GLU A 298 -10.92 -5.35 -38.29
CA GLU A 298 -9.90 -6.26 -38.81
C GLU A 298 -8.76 -6.47 -37.81
N PRO A 299 -8.40 -7.74 -37.49
CA PRO A 299 -7.33 -7.99 -36.56
C PRO A 299 -5.98 -7.46 -37.06
N ASN A 300 -5.26 -6.76 -36.19
CA ASN A 300 -3.91 -6.29 -36.44
C ASN A 300 -2.92 -6.81 -35.38
N ALA A 301 -3.39 -7.64 -34.46
CA ALA A 301 -2.55 -8.29 -33.45
C ALA A 301 -3.07 -9.71 -33.15
N TYR A 302 -2.19 -10.54 -32.64
CA TYR A 302 -2.52 -11.89 -32.15
C TYR A 302 -1.98 -12.06 -30.74
N LEU A 303 -2.83 -12.48 -29.82
CA LEU A 303 -2.44 -12.89 -28.47
C LEU A 303 -2.19 -14.39 -28.45
N LEU A 304 -1.00 -14.81 -28.01
CA LEU A 304 -0.49 -16.16 -28.17
C LEU A 304 -0.34 -16.86 -26.84
N ASN A 305 -0.69 -18.14 -26.79
CA ASN A 305 -0.33 -19.05 -25.71
C ASN A 305 0.65 -20.12 -26.22
N PHE A 306 1.75 -20.28 -25.48
CA PHE A 306 2.77 -21.28 -25.84
C PHE A 306 2.67 -22.51 -24.93
N THR A 307 3.17 -23.65 -25.43
CA THR A 307 3.32 -24.88 -24.63
C THR A 307 4.33 -24.73 -23.49
N SER A 308 5.31 -23.84 -23.66
CA SER A 308 6.31 -23.46 -22.66
C SER A 308 6.65 -21.99 -22.83
N ASP A 309 6.68 -21.25 -21.73
CA ASP A 309 7.06 -19.82 -21.67
C ASP A 309 8.57 -19.63 -21.49
N ASP A 310 9.37 -20.68 -21.77
CA ASP A 310 10.82 -20.55 -21.69
C ASP A 310 11.36 -19.58 -22.77
N THR A 311 12.44 -18.88 -22.41
CA THR A 311 13.01 -17.82 -23.22
C THR A 311 13.47 -18.31 -24.59
N ASP A 312 14.05 -19.53 -24.67
CA ASP A 312 14.61 -20.07 -25.90
C ASP A 312 13.50 -20.45 -26.89
N THR A 313 12.42 -21.05 -26.39
CA THR A 313 11.24 -21.41 -27.21
C THR A 313 10.57 -20.14 -27.75
N CYS A 314 10.34 -19.13 -26.90
CA CYS A 314 9.73 -17.87 -27.32
C CYS A 314 10.59 -17.14 -28.35
N ASN A 315 11.89 -17.00 -28.11
CA ASN A 315 12.81 -16.31 -29.03
C ASN A 315 12.87 -17.02 -30.40
N ALA A 316 12.90 -18.34 -30.41
CA ALA A 316 12.91 -19.12 -31.70
C ALA A 316 11.61 -18.94 -32.51
N ILE A 317 10.49 -18.65 -31.87
CA ILE A 317 9.23 -18.31 -32.57
C ILE A 317 9.28 -16.83 -33.03
N PHE A 318 9.74 -15.93 -32.17
CA PHE A 318 9.82 -14.50 -32.47
C PHE A 318 10.78 -14.19 -33.63
N GLU A 319 11.94 -14.85 -33.70
CA GLU A 319 12.87 -14.72 -34.85
C GLU A 319 12.16 -15.02 -36.16
N LYS A 320 11.42 -16.13 -36.23
CA LYS A 320 10.68 -16.48 -37.42
C LYS A 320 9.55 -15.51 -37.77
N LEU A 321 8.83 -15.03 -36.75
CA LEU A 321 7.74 -14.07 -36.94
C LEU A 321 8.28 -12.71 -37.42
N LEU A 322 9.38 -12.25 -36.85
CA LEU A 322 10.00 -10.97 -37.22
C LEU A 322 10.65 -11.00 -38.62
N ASP A 323 11.01 -12.19 -39.13
CA ASP A 323 11.47 -12.37 -40.52
C ASP A 323 10.31 -12.26 -41.52
N MET A 324 9.06 -12.31 -41.07
CA MET A 324 7.87 -12.17 -41.93
C MET A 324 7.55 -10.70 -42.16
N SER A 325 7.37 -10.30 -43.43
CA SER A 325 7.14 -8.88 -43.83
C SER A 325 5.90 -8.24 -43.20
N GLY A 326 4.90 -9.05 -42.83
CA GLY A 326 3.64 -8.58 -42.23
C GLY A 326 3.72 -8.34 -40.71
N VAL A 327 4.83 -8.64 -40.04
CA VAL A 327 4.97 -8.49 -38.60
C VAL A 327 5.78 -7.24 -38.24
N ALA A 328 5.21 -6.37 -37.42
CA ALA A 328 5.88 -5.15 -36.96
C ALA A 328 6.68 -5.41 -35.67
N THR A 329 6.08 -6.10 -34.70
CA THR A 329 6.72 -6.32 -33.40
C THR A 329 6.17 -7.57 -32.72
N THR A 330 6.98 -8.12 -31.84
CA THR A 330 6.59 -9.19 -30.92
C THR A 330 6.95 -8.79 -29.50
N SER A 331 6.08 -9.06 -28.53
CA SER A 331 6.35 -8.83 -27.11
C SER A 331 5.95 -10.03 -26.28
N ARG A 332 6.79 -10.38 -25.33
CA ARG A 332 6.52 -11.44 -24.35
C ARG A 332 5.93 -10.85 -23.09
N MET A 333 4.83 -11.42 -22.59
CA MET A 333 4.18 -10.92 -21.37
C MET A 333 5.10 -10.97 -20.15
N ARG A 334 5.92 -12.02 -20.07
CA ARG A 334 6.90 -12.16 -18.98
C ARG A 334 7.95 -11.06 -18.95
N ASP A 335 8.41 -10.56 -20.10
CA ASP A 335 9.36 -9.45 -20.15
C ASP A 335 8.73 -8.13 -19.64
N THR A 336 7.44 -7.97 -19.92
CA THR A 336 6.65 -6.86 -19.36
C THR A 336 6.51 -7.00 -17.85
N GLN A 337 6.16 -8.19 -17.35
CA GLN A 337 6.11 -8.51 -15.94
C GLN A 337 7.46 -8.26 -15.25
N ASP A 338 8.56 -8.76 -15.81
CA ASP A 338 9.91 -8.58 -15.27
C ASP A 338 10.30 -7.10 -15.21
N THR A 339 9.95 -6.31 -16.20
CA THR A 339 10.18 -4.86 -16.23
C THR A 339 9.45 -4.15 -15.09
N TYR A 340 8.19 -4.49 -14.86
CA TYR A 340 7.42 -3.97 -13.72
C TYR A 340 7.97 -4.48 -12.38
N MET A 341 8.33 -5.76 -12.28
CA MET A 341 8.93 -6.34 -11.07
C MET A 341 10.24 -5.64 -10.70
N HIS A 342 11.15 -5.43 -11.64
CA HIS A 342 12.40 -4.68 -11.40
C HIS A 342 12.14 -3.24 -10.96
N SER A 343 11.09 -2.61 -11.46
CA SER A 343 10.66 -1.28 -10.99
C SER A 343 10.15 -1.35 -9.55
N MET A 344 9.39 -2.41 -9.20
CA MET A 344 8.87 -2.60 -7.85
C MET A 344 9.94 -2.95 -6.81
N GLU A 345 11.03 -3.63 -7.17
CA GLU A 345 12.16 -3.93 -6.27
C GLU A 345 12.74 -2.64 -5.66
N ARG A 346 12.80 -1.55 -6.42
CA ARG A 346 13.28 -0.26 -5.92
C ARG A 346 12.31 0.35 -4.91
N VAL A 347 11.00 0.20 -5.14
CA VAL A 347 9.95 0.63 -4.19
C VAL A 347 10.03 -0.22 -2.92
N ASP A 348 10.23 -1.53 -3.05
CA ASP A 348 10.35 -2.45 -1.91
C ASP A 348 11.52 -2.03 -0.98
N PHE A 349 12.65 -1.61 -1.55
CA PHE A 349 13.76 -1.06 -0.77
C PHE A 349 13.36 0.16 0.09
N VAL A 350 12.59 1.09 -0.48
CA VAL A 350 12.07 2.25 0.25
C VAL A 350 11.12 1.82 1.38
N VAL A 351 10.23 0.87 1.09
CA VAL A 351 9.29 0.32 2.07
C VAL A 351 10.03 -0.36 3.22
N VAL A 352 11.07 -1.16 2.94
CA VAL A 352 11.90 -1.80 3.97
C VAL A 352 12.53 -0.76 4.90
N ILE A 353 13.04 0.34 4.37
CA ILE A 353 13.61 1.40 5.21
C ILE A 353 12.53 2.07 6.08
N ILE A 354 11.34 2.30 5.55
CA ILE A 354 10.21 2.82 6.33
C ILE A 354 9.85 1.86 7.47
N ILE A 355 9.80 0.56 7.21
CA ILE A 355 9.55 -0.46 8.23
C ILE A 355 10.62 -0.43 9.33
N LEU A 356 11.90 -0.38 8.94
CA LEU A 356 13.02 -0.30 9.89
C LEU A 356 12.96 0.99 10.73
N ALA A 357 12.64 2.12 10.11
CA ALA A 357 12.46 3.39 10.82
C ALA A 357 11.28 3.34 11.80
N ALA A 358 10.15 2.74 11.39
CA ALA A 358 9.00 2.55 12.26
C ALA A 358 9.29 1.60 13.43
N ALA A 359 10.03 0.51 13.19
CA ALA A 359 10.45 -0.43 14.23
C ALA A 359 11.40 0.24 15.24
N ALA A 360 12.37 1.03 14.76
CA ALA A 360 13.26 1.81 15.62
C ALA A 360 12.50 2.83 16.46
N LEU A 361 11.53 3.53 15.87
CA LEU A 361 10.64 4.44 16.59
C LEU A 361 9.83 3.71 17.65
N ALA A 362 9.28 2.54 17.32
CA ALA A 362 8.53 1.70 18.27
C ALA A 362 9.39 1.33 19.48
N MET A 363 10.62 0.89 19.25
CA MET A 363 11.55 0.54 20.32
C MET A 363 11.81 1.74 21.25
N VAL A 364 12.11 2.91 20.70
CA VAL A 364 12.37 4.12 21.49
C VAL A 364 11.13 4.55 22.29
N VAL A 365 9.95 4.51 21.66
CA VAL A 365 8.68 4.87 22.33
C VAL A 365 8.37 3.89 23.46
N LEU A 366 8.48 2.59 23.23
CA LEU A 366 8.24 1.55 24.25
C LEU A 366 9.20 1.70 25.42
N PHE A 367 10.48 1.91 25.14
CA PHE A 367 11.50 2.12 26.16
C PHE A 367 11.18 3.36 27.03
N ASN A 368 10.88 4.49 26.40
CA ASN A 368 10.51 5.72 27.11
C ASN A 368 9.25 5.56 27.96
N LEU A 369 8.22 4.92 27.40
CA LEU A 369 6.97 4.66 28.13
C LEU A 369 7.17 3.74 29.32
N SER A 370 8.00 2.68 29.15
CA SER A 370 8.35 1.77 30.24
C SER A 370 9.10 2.50 31.35
N ASN A 371 10.08 3.34 31.01
CA ASN A 371 10.82 4.13 31.99
C ASN A 371 9.92 5.11 32.78
N ILE A 372 9.03 5.82 32.09
CA ILE A 372 8.06 6.72 32.72
C ILE A 372 7.14 5.92 33.67
N ASN A 373 6.64 4.75 33.22
CA ASN A 373 5.79 3.89 34.04
C ASN A 373 6.47 3.44 35.34
N ILE A 374 7.75 3.07 35.28
CA ILE A 374 8.51 2.63 36.45
C ILE A 374 8.79 3.82 37.38
N THR A 375 9.26 4.94 36.82
CA THR A 375 9.65 6.13 37.60
C THR A 375 8.48 6.73 38.36
N GLU A 376 7.30 6.83 37.73
CA GLU A 376 6.08 7.35 38.39
C GLU A 376 5.60 6.46 39.54
N ARG A 377 5.95 5.16 39.52
CA ARG A 377 5.48 4.18 40.51
C ARG A 377 6.52 3.74 41.52
N GLN A 378 7.71 4.31 41.51
CA GLN A 378 8.79 3.88 42.43
C GLN A 378 8.33 3.81 43.89
N ARG A 379 7.53 4.77 44.35
CA ARG A 379 6.99 4.78 45.72
C ARG A 379 5.96 3.67 45.96
N GLU A 380 5.07 3.41 45.02
CA GLU A 380 4.08 2.32 45.12
C GLU A 380 4.80 0.95 45.12
N LEU A 381 5.80 0.76 44.25
CA LEU A 381 6.60 -0.44 44.17
C LEU A 381 7.43 -0.65 45.43
N ALA A 382 8.03 0.41 46.00
CA ALA A 382 8.74 0.34 47.25
C ALA A 382 7.79 -0.04 48.41
N THR A 383 6.59 0.47 48.47
CA THR A 383 5.58 0.11 49.46
C THR A 383 5.20 -1.37 49.36
N ILE A 384 5.00 -1.90 48.16
CA ILE A 384 4.69 -3.33 47.92
C ILE A 384 5.85 -4.21 48.40
N LYS A 385 7.10 -3.81 48.14
CA LYS A 385 8.30 -4.51 48.64
C LYS A 385 8.36 -4.49 50.17
N LEU A 386 8.08 -3.35 50.82
CA LEU A 386 8.01 -3.24 52.27
C LEU A 386 6.92 -4.12 52.89
N LEU A 387 5.86 -4.43 52.16
CA LEU A 387 4.80 -5.37 52.58
C LEU A 387 5.21 -6.85 52.41
N GLY A 388 6.45 -7.16 52.01
CA GLY A 388 7.00 -8.50 51.97
C GLY A 388 6.88 -9.23 50.62
N PHE A 389 6.53 -8.52 49.51
CA PHE A 389 6.47 -9.11 48.17
C PHE A 389 7.90 -9.29 47.63
N TYR A 390 8.15 -10.43 46.99
CA TYR A 390 9.41 -10.74 46.33
C TYR A 390 9.58 -9.97 45.01
N ASP A 391 10.83 -9.77 44.59
CA ASP A 391 11.15 -9.00 43.37
C ASP A 391 10.45 -9.55 42.12
N GLY A 392 10.33 -10.88 42.02
CA GLY A 392 9.59 -11.52 40.91
C GLY A 392 8.08 -11.20 40.90
N GLU A 393 7.45 -11.05 42.07
CA GLU A 393 6.02 -10.73 42.16
C GLU A 393 5.78 -9.28 41.82
N VAL A 394 6.65 -8.35 42.24
CA VAL A 394 6.61 -6.93 41.89
C VAL A 394 6.84 -6.73 40.40
N SER A 395 7.79 -7.42 39.81
CA SER A 395 8.04 -7.42 38.37
C SER A 395 6.82 -7.96 37.59
N ALA A 396 6.27 -9.10 38.01
CA ALA A 396 5.06 -9.66 37.39
C ALA A 396 3.85 -8.72 37.45
N TYR A 397 3.74 -7.91 38.50
CA TYR A 397 2.68 -6.89 38.64
C TYR A 397 2.84 -5.79 37.59
N VAL A 398 4.05 -5.27 37.39
CA VAL A 398 4.35 -4.23 36.38
C VAL A 398 4.17 -4.78 34.97
N TYR A 399 4.71 -5.98 34.68
CA TYR A 399 4.59 -6.60 33.36
C TYR A 399 3.14 -6.85 32.94
N ARG A 400 2.28 -7.33 33.85
CA ARG A 400 0.86 -7.55 33.53
C ARG A 400 0.15 -6.28 33.07
N GLU A 401 0.43 -5.16 33.69
CA GLU A 401 -0.17 -3.90 33.27
C GLU A 401 0.35 -3.46 31.90
N ASN A 402 1.66 -3.60 31.67
CA ASN A 402 2.25 -3.27 30.38
C ASN A 402 1.69 -4.19 29.27
N ILE A 403 1.52 -5.49 29.52
CA ILE A 403 0.90 -6.43 28.57
C ILE A 403 -0.52 -5.98 28.19
N VAL A 404 -1.33 -5.61 29.19
CA VAL A 404 -2.71 -5.15 28.91
C VAL A 404 -2.69 -3.84 28.10
N LEU A 405 -1.82 -2.89 28.44
CA LEU A 405 -1.66 -1.65 27.68
C LEU A 405 -1.21 -1.91 26.25
N THR A 406 -0.25 -2.84 26.07
CA THR A 406 0.24 -3.25 24.75
C THR A 406 -0.86 -3.87 23.91
N LEU A 407 -1.69 -4.75 24.49
CA LEU A 407 -2.82 -5.35 23.78
C LEU A 407 -3.83 -4.30 23.30
N PHE A 408 -4.18 -3.31 24.14
CA PHE A 408 -5.04 -2.20 23.72
C PHE A 408 -4.37 -1.35 22.64
N GLY A 409 -3.07 -1.11 22.77
CA GLY A 409 -2.27 -0.38 21.77
C GLY A 409 -2.27 -1.12 20.42
N ILE A 410 -2.03 -2.43 20.42
CA ILE A 410 -2.07 -3.27 19.21
C ILE A 410 -3.45 -3.22 18.55
N LEU A 411 -4.54 -3.40 19.32
CA LEU A 411 -5.88 -3.34 18.76
C LEU A 411 -6.19 -1.99 18.09
N LEU A 412 -5.83 -0.90 18.76
CA LEU A 412 -5.95 0.44 18.19
C LEU A 412 -5.05 0.59 16.96
N GLY A 413 -3.82 0.07 17.02
CA GLY A 413 -2.85 0.09 15.95
C GLY A 413 -3.28 -0.70 14.72
N CYS A 414 -3.92 -1.86 14.90
CA CYS A 414 -4.49 -2.63 13.79
C CYS A 414 -5.56 -1.82 13.05
N PHE A 415 -6.46 -1.17 13.80
CA PHE A 415 -7.48 -0.32 13.20
C PHE A 415 -6.87 0.88 12.48
N MET A 416 -6.01 1.64 13.15
CA MET A 416 -5.34 2.80 12.55
C MET A 416 -4.43 2.41 11.39
N GLY A 417 -3.73 1.27 11.49
CA GLY A 417 -2.81 0.75 10.47
C GLY A 417 -3.54 0.36 9.19
N HIS A 418 -4.72 -0.25 9.31
CA HIS A 418 -5.55 -0.56 8.14
C HIS A 418 -5.95 0.71 7.37
N TRP A 419 -6.44 1.74 8.09
CA TRP A 419 -6.81 3.00 7.46
C TRP A 419 -5.60 3.75 6.88
N LEU A 420 -4.48 3.75 7.61
CA LEU A 420 -3.25 4.36 7.14
C LEU A 420 -2.71 3.65 5.89
N HIS A 421 -2.77 2.32 5.84
CA HIS A 421 -2.39 1.53 4.68
C HIS A 421 -3.23 1.91 3.45
N ILE A 422 -4.56 1.89 3.56
CA ILE A 422 -5.45 2.27 2.44
C ILE A 422 -5.17 3.71 1.97
N TYR A 423 -4.95 4.64 2.92
CA TYR A 423 -4.61 6.02 2.59
C TYR A 423 -3.29 6.11 1.83
N LEU A 424 -2.24 5.42 2.28
CA LEU A 424 -0.93 5.42 1.63
C LEU A 424 -1.01 4.78 0.25
N VAL A 425 -1.64 3.62 0.11
CA VAL A 425 -1.83 2.95 -1.18
C VAL A 425 -2.48 3.89 -2.17
N ARG A 426 -3.63 4.49 -1.82
CA ARG A 426 -4.34 5.43 -2.71
C ARG A 426 -3.56 6.69 -3.03
N SER A 427 -2.72 7.18 -2.11
CA SER A 427 -1.94 8.40 -2.33
C SER A 427 -0.68 8.17 -3.16
N THR A 428 -0.21 6.93 -3.25
CA THR A 428 0.96 6.53 -4.05
C THR A 428 0.60 5.91 -5.39
N GLU A 429 -0.69 5.57 -5.60
CA GLU A 429 -1.17 5.14 -6.91
C GLU A 429 -0.90 6.21 -7.95
N ILE A 430 -0.44 5.79 -9.13
CA ILE A 430 -0.31 6.62 -10.32
C ILE A 430 -1.50 6.40 -11.26
N ASP A 431 -1.68 7.29 -12.22
CA ASP A 431 -2.80 7.17 -13.15
C ASP A 431 -2.81 5.84 -13.90
N LEU A 432 -1.64 5.39 -14.37
CA LEU A 432 -1.49 4.13 -15.12
C LEU A 432 -1.45 2.85 -14.28
N MET A 433 -1.45 2.94 -12.94
CA MET A 433 -1.31 1.76 -12.10
C MET A 433 -2.13 1.89 -10.82
N MET A 434 -2.91 0.86 -10.54
CA MET A 434 -3.63 0.66 -9.28
C MET A 434 -2.89 -0.37 -8.44
N PHE A 435 -2.83 -0.16 -7.12
CA PHE A 435 -2.26 -1.15 -6.21
C PHE A 435 -3.36 -1.92 -5.49
N GLY A 436 -3.04 -3.16 -5.08
CA GLY A 436 -3.96 -3.95 -4.27
C GLY A 436 -4.32 -3.24 -2.97
N ARG A 437 -5.59 -2.95 -2.77
CA ARG A 437 -6.10 -2.18 -1.61
C ARG A 437 -6.45 -3.06 -0.41
N GLN A 438 -6.11 -4.35 -0.49
CA GLN A 438 -6.35 -5.31 0.58
C GLN A 438 -5.11 -5.44 1.47
N THR A 439 -5.29 -5.29 2.78
CA THR A 439 -4.20 -5.52 3.73
C THR A 439 -4.06 -7.01 3.97
N ALA A 440 -2.96 -7.61 3.55
CA ALA A 440 -2.74 -9.04 3.74
C ALA A 440 -2.72 -9.40 5.24
N PRO A 441 -3.29 -10.56 5.62
CA PRO A 441 -3.24 -11.06 7.00
C PRO A 441 -1.82 -11.18 7.55
N SER A 442 -0.84 -11.47 6.71
CA SER A 442 0.58 -11.51 7.06
C SER A 442 1.12 -10.20 7.62
N ALA A 443 0.65 -9.05 7.13
CA ALA A 443 1.05 -7.73 7.63
C ALA A 443 0.68 -7.54 9.12
N TYR A 444 -0.49 -8.03 9.53
CA TYR A 444 -0.92 -7.99 10.93
C TYR A 444 -0.10 -8.94 11.79
N VAL A 445 0.18 -10.16 11.31
CA VAL A 445 0.98 -11.16 12.05
C VAL A 445 2.42 -10.68 12.24
N LEU A 446 3.06 -10.17 11.20
CA LEU A 446 4.42 -9.65 11.27
C LEU A 446 4.52 -8.45 12.22
N SER A 447 3.52 -7.55 12.18
CA SER A 447 3.45 -6.43 13.12
C SER A 447 3.32 -6.89 14.58
N LEU A 448 2.54 -7.93 14.83
CA LEU A 448 2.38 -8.52 16.17
C LEU A 448 3.69 -9.12 16.69
N ILE A 449 4.43 -9.84 15.85
CA ILE A 449 5.71 -10.44 16.20
C ILE A 449 6.71 -9.34 16.61
N HIS A 450 6.88 -8.31 15.78
CA HIS A 450 7.83 -7.22 16.05
C HIS A 450 7.53 -6.40 17.32
N ILE A 451 6.28 -6.34 17.74
CA ILE A 451 5.89 -5.59 18.96
C ILE A 451 5.87 -6.48 20.19
N SER A 452 5.63 -7.78 20.01
CA SER A 452 5.57 -8.73 21.13
C SER A 452 6.91 -9.35 21.52
N GLU A 453 7.95 -9.24 20.68
CA GLU A 453 9.31 -9.59 21.05
C GLU A 453 9.97 -8.43 21.82
N PRO A 454 9.89 -8.41 23.16
CA PRO A 454 10.75 -7.53 23.93
C PRO A 454 12.15 -8.14 23.88
N THR A 455 13.05 -7.49 23.20
CA THR A 455 14.49 -7.75 23.33
C THR A 455 14.96 -7.65 24.78
#